data_eecd54873121074e3bd70899c3cb6738
#
_entry.id   eecd54873121074e3bd70899c3cb6738
#
_cell.length_a   1.000
_cell.length_b   1.000
_cell.length_c   1.000
_cell.angle_alpha   90.00
_cell.angle_beta   90.00
_cell.angle_gamma   90.00
#
_symmetry.space_group_name_H-M   'P 1'
#
loop_
_entity.id
_entity.type
_entity.pdbx_description
1 polymer ?
#
loop_
_entity_poly.entity_id
_entity_poly.type
_entity_poly.pdbx_seq_one_letter_code
_entity_poly.pdbx_strand_id
1 'polypeptide(L)'
;MIGAEIISKFIDWTDRNTCVLFGDAAGAVVLQPSDYPTGIISFLLGSDGSQADALIAYGGGSKYPFSQEVLDRKLHYLSLIHI
;
A
#
# COMPACT_ATOMS: atom_id res chain seq x y z
N MET A 1 -7.72 13.57 11.19
CA MET A 1 -7.47 12.47 10.25
C MET A 1 -5.97 12.25 10.18
N ILE A 2 -5.54 11.00 10.27
CA ILE A 2 -4.11 10.63 10.26
C ILE A 2 -3.93 9.55 9.19
N GLY A 3 -2.91 9.71 8.35
CA GLY A 3 -2.42 8.69 7.44
C GLY A 3 -0.99 8.33 7.83
N ALA A 4 -0.69 7.05 7.96
CA ALA A 4 0.64 6.58 8.31
C ALA A 4 0.94 5.24 7.64
N GLU A 5 2.12 5.12 7.08
CA GLU A 5 2.58 3.89 6.41
C GLU A 5 4.01 3.54 6.79
N ILE A 6 4.25 2.24 6.97
CA ILE A 6 5.58 1.66 7.17
C ILE A 6 5.80 0.60 6.10
N ILE A 7 5.88 1.04 4.86
CA ILE A 7 6.08 0.16 3.69
C ILE A 7 7.47 -0.50 3.72
N SER A 8 8.45 0.13 4.35
CA SER A 8 9.81 -0.42 4.47
C SER A 8 9.88 -1.83 5.05
N LYS A 9 8.87 -2.25 5.83
CA LYS A 9 8.77 -3.60 6.39
C LYS A 9 8.33 -4.66 5.37
N PHE A 10 7.74 -4.24 4.26
CA PHE A 10 7.20 -5.13 3.23
C PHE A 10 8.02 -5.10 1.94
N ILE A 11 9.14 -4.40 1.92
CA ILE A 11 10.00 -4.26 0.75
C ILE A 11 11.16 -5.25 0.82
N ASP A 12 11.40 -5.95 -0.27
CA ASP A 12 12.67 -6.65 -0.48
C ASP A 12 13.73 -5.62 -0.91
N TRP A 13 14.65 -5.31 -0.02
CA TRP A 13 15.70 -4.32 -0.27
C TRP A 13 16.71 -4.75 -1.33
N THR A 14 16.65 -6.02 -1.76
CA THR A 14 17.45 -6.53 -2.88
C THR A 14 16.75 -6.37 -4.23
N ASP A 15 15.43 -6.11 -4.24
CA ASP A 15 14.66 -5.82 -5.45
C ASP A 15 14.62 -4.32 -5.73
N ARG A 16 15.44 -3.89 -6.68
CA ARG A 16 15.56 -2.48 -7.05
C ARG A 16 14.34 -1.92 -7.79
N ASN A 17 13.43 -2.77 -8.25
CA ASN A 17 12.18 -2.31 -8.88
C ASN A 17 11.18 -1.77 -7.85
N THR A 18 11.24 -2.26 -6.63
CA THR A 18 10.34 -1.85 -5.56
C THR A 18 10.99 -0.96 -4.52
N CYS A 19 12.22 -1.27 -4.08
CA CYS A 19 12.84 -0.57 -2.94
C CYS A 19 13.13 0.91 -3.19
N VAL A 20 13.21 1.34 -4.45
CA VAL A 20 13.45 2.75 -4.83
C VAL A 20 12.16 3.56 -4.97
N LEU A 21 10.98 2.90 -4.97
CA LEU A 21 9.69 3.54 -5.24
C LEU A 21 8.89 3.84 -3.98
N PHE A 22 9.12 3.09 -2.91
CA PHE A 22 8.29 3.16 -1.71
C PHE A 22 9.09 3.62 -0.50
N GLY A 23 8.41 4.28 0.43
CA GLY A 23 9.00 4.76 1.66
C GLY A 23 7.97 4.89 2.77
N ASP A 24 8.46 5.23 3.94
CA ASP A 24 7.64 5.42 5.13
C ASP A 24 7.28 6.90 5.26
N ALA A 25 6.06 7.16 5.67
CA ALA A 25 5.60 8.51 5.95
C ALA A 25 4.39 8.52 6.88
N ALA A 26 4.19 9.63 7.54
CA ALA A 26 2.96 9.92 8.27
C ALA A 26 2.57 11.39 8.07
N GLY A 27 1.27 11.62 8.01
CA GLY A 27 0.71 12.96 7.92
C GLY A 27 -0.59 13.06 8.69
N ALA A 28 -0.93 14.25 9.14
CA ALA A 28 -2.18 14.49 9.86
C ALA A 28 -2.79 15.82 9.47
N VAL A 29 -4.13 15.86 9.46
CA VAL A 29 -4.91 17.07 9.28
C VAL A 29 -6.00 17.14 10.34
N VAL A 30 -6.33 18.37 10.76
CA VAL A 30 -7.46 18.63 11.65
C VAL A 30 -8.64 19.06 10.80
N LEU A 31 -9.76 18.36 10.97
CA LEU A 31 -11.04 18.69 10.34
C LEU A 31 -11.96 19.32 11.38
N GLN A 32 -12.61 20.41 11.02
CA GLN A 32 -13.56 21.09 11.88
C GLN A 32 -14.71 21.67 11.06
N PRO A 33 -15.89 21.91 11.66
CA PRO A 33 -16.97 22.64 10.99
C PRO A 33 -16.51 24.03 10.57
N SER A 34 -17.04 24.51 9.43
CA SER A 34 -16.76 25.85 8.92
C SER A 34 -18.06 26.50 8.42
N ASP A 35 -18.24 27.79 8.71
CA ASP A 35 -19.32 28.58 8.19
C ASP A 35 -19.03 29.11 6.77
N TYR A 36 -17.82 28.90 6.28
CA TYR A 36 -17.41 29.32 4.94
C TYR A 36 -17.52 28.15 3.95
N PRO A 37 -17.75 28.40 2.65
CA PRO A 37 -17.82 27.36 1.61
C PRO A 37 -16.43 26.79 1.28
N THR A 38 -15.82 26.14 2.27
CA THR A 38 -14.51 25.49 2.20
C THR A 38 -14.62 23.98 2.37
N GLY A 39 -13.61 23.25 1.94
CA GLY A 39 -13.55 21.81 2.09
C GLY A 39 -13.57 21.05 0.77
N ILE A 40 -14.04 19.79 0.82
CA ILE A 40 -14.12 18.92 -0.37
C ILE A 40 -15.31 19.39 -1.22
N ILE A 41 -15.03 19.89 -2.43
CA ILE A 41 -16.04 20.40 -3.35
C ILE A 41 -16.68 19.28 -4.15
N SER A 42 -15.88 18.32 -4.61
CA SER A 42 -16.37 17.15 -5.33
C SER A 42 -15.34 16.01 -5.26
N PHE A 43 -15.80 14.79 -5.55
CA PHE A 43 -14.89 13.64 -5.65
C PHE A 43 -15.43 12.63 -6.66
N LEU A 44 -14.52 11.82 -7.19
CA LEU A 44 -14.82 10.68 -8.03
C LEU A 44 -14.06 9.47 -7.47
N LEU A 45 -14.76 8.36 -7.30
CA LEU A 45 -14.17 7.09 -6.90
C LEU A 45 -14.22 6.11 -8.07
N GLY A 46 -13.19 5.29 -8.18
CA GLY A 46 -13.12 4.25 -9.20
C GLY A 46 -12.18 3.14 -8.79
N SER A 47 -12.33 1.98 -9.41
CA SER A 47 -11.43 0.83 -9.20
C SER A 47 -11.40 -0.02 -10.47
N ASP A 48 -10.25 -0.69 -10.67
CA ASP A 48 -10.07 -1.68 -11.72
C ASP A 48 -9.51 -2.97 -11.11
N GLY A 49 -10.38 -3.92 -10.84
CA GLY A 49 -10.02 -5.21 -10.25
C GLY A 49 -9.27 -6.15 -11.21
N SER A 50 -9.21 -5.84 -12.52
CA SER A 50 -8.49 -6.67 -13.49
C SER A 50 -6.98 -6.63 -13.30
N GLN A 51 -6.46 -5.64 -12.58
CA GLN A 51 -5.03 -5.43 -12.34
C GLN A 51 -4.62 -5.71 -10.88
N ALA A 52 -5.37 -6.53 -10.17
CA ALA A 52 -5.10 -6.83 -8.76
C ALA A 52 -3.68 -7.34 -8.49
N ASP A 53 -3.09 -8.08 -9.42
CA ASP A 53 -1.75 -8.63 -9.29
C ASP A 53 -0.61 -7.66 -9.65
N ALA A 54 -0.94 -6.47 -10.16
CA ALA A 54 0.07 -5.49 -10.59
C ALA A 54 0.94 -5.00 -9.43
N LEU A 55 0.34 -4.86 -8.24
CA LEU A 55 1.03 -4.47 -7.02
C LEU A 55 0.41 -5.23 -5.85
N ILE A 56 1.11 -6.20 -5.29
CA ILE A 56 0.54 -7.09 -4.28
C ILE A 56 1.61 -7.68 -3.35
N ALA A 57 1.25 -7.91 -2.09
CA ALA A 57 1.96 -8.81 -1.19
C ALA A 57 1.11 -10.08 -1.02
N TYR A 58 1.56 -11.19 -1.57
CA TYR A 58 0.77 -12.42 -1.61
C TYR A 58 0.64 -13.09 -0.25
N GLY A 59 1.68 -13.04 0.58
CA GLY A 59 1.75 -13.75 1.84
C GLY A 59 1.24 -12.96 3.03
N GLY A 60 0.74 -13.68 4.04
CA GLY A 60 0.26 -13.10 5.30
C GLY A 60 -1.26 -12.95 5.38
N GLY A 61 -1.97 -13.20 4.29
CA GLY A 61 -3.43 -13.20 4.28
C GLY A 61 -4.02 -14.61 4.37
N SER A 62 -5.33 -14.73 4.14
CA SER A 62 -6.04 -16.00 4.24
C SER A 62 -5.68 -16.99 3.12
N LYS A 63 -5.31 -16.49 1.94
CA LYS A 63 -4.92 -17.34 0.81
C LYS A 63 -3.55 -17.99 1.01
N TYR A 64 -2.59 -17.24 1.52
CA TYR A 64 -1.25 -17.70 1.85
C TYR A 64 -0.91 -17.25 3.28
N PRO A 65 -1.42 -17.95 4.32
CA PRO A 65 -1.08 -17.63 5.70
C PRO A 65 0.43 -17.71 5.94
N PHE A 66 0.92 -17.01 6.93
CA PHE A 66 2.35 -17.06 7.26
C PHE A 66 2.81 -18.50 7.50
N SER A 67 3.90 -18.87 6.84
CA SER A 67 4.53 -20.20 6.93
C SER A 67 5.99 -20.08 6.50
N GLN A 68 6.76 -21.16 6.73
CA GLN A 68 8.13 -21.21 6.24
C GLN A 68 8.17 -21.11 4.68
N GLU A 69 7.20 -21.73 3.99
CA GLU A 69 7.10 -21.64 2.53
C GLU A 69 6.90 -20.19 2.06
N VAL A 70 6.06 -19.40 2.74
CA VAL A 70 5.83 -17.98 2.42
C VAL A 70 7.13 -17.19 2.54
N LEU A 71 7.92 -17.45 3.58
CA LEU A 71 9.23 -16.82 3.76
C LEU A 71 10.22 -17.25 2.69
N ASP A 72 10.33 -18.54 2.42
CA ASP A 72 11.28 -19.10 1.45
C ASP A 72 11.00 -18.59 0.02
N ARG A 73 9.72 -18.44 -0.32
CA ARG A 73 9.27 -17.90 -1.61
C ARG A 73 9.19 -16.37 -1.65
N LYS A 74 9.55 -15.69 -0.57
CA LYS A 74 9.51 -14.23 -0.45
C LYS A 74 8.11 -13.62 -0.72
N LEU A 75 7.04 -14.36 -0.47
CA LEU A 75 5.67 -13.92 -0.72
C LEU A 75 5.19 -12.83 0.24
N HIS A 76 5.89 -12.62 1.34
CA HIS A 76 5.63 -11.56 2.34
C HIS A 76 6.13 -10.18 1.90
N TYR A 77 6.90 -10.12 0.82
CA TYR A 77 7.34 -8.87 0.24
C TYR A 77 6.35 -8.32 -0.80
N LEU A 78 6.37 -7.01 -0.96
CA LEU A 78 5.61 -6.32 -1.97
C LEU A 78 6.19 -6.63 -3.35
N SER A 79 5.37 -7.15 -4.24
CA SER A 79 5.72 -7.47 -5.62
C SER A 79 5.10 -6.45 -6.56
N LEU A 80 5.90 -5.92 -7.46
CA LEU A 80 5.47 -5.04 -8.54
C LEU A 80 5.70 -5.76 -9.88
N ILE A 81 4.62 -6.01 -10.60
CA ILE A 81 4.68 -6.56 -11.96
C ILE A 81 4.77 -5.38 -12.94
N HIS A 82 5.72 -5.44 -13.86
CA HIS A 82 5.81 -4.46 -14.93
C HIS A 82 4.57 -4.56 -15.83
N ILE A 83 3.87 -3.48 -15.88
CA ILE A 83 2.70 -3.30 -16.77
C ILE A 83 3.20 -2.81 -18.12
#